data_dcbb3a628167b0bf4ddedf52106ef405
#
_entry.id   dcbb3a628167b0bf4ddedf52106ef405
#
_cell.length_a   1.000
_cell.length_b   1.000
_cell.length_c   1.000
_cell.angle_alpha   90.00
_cell.angle_beta   90.00
_cell.angle_gamma   90.00
#
_symmetry.space_group_name_H-M   'P 1'
#
loop_
_entity.id
_entity.type
_entity.pdbx_description
1 polymer ?
#
loop_
_entity_poly.entity_id
_entity_poly.type
_entity_poly.pdbx_seq_one_letter_code
_entity_poly.pdbx_strand_id
1 'polypeptide(L)'
;EDIMAFDAVAVRCLVKDLKDKLINSRIDKIHQPEKDEITINLRTMTDNFKLVLSASPAHPRVHFTNVSKKNPISAPMFCMLLRKHIGSGKITDIEQIGFERIIKFSIESYDELGDLTTKYLIVEIMGRHSNIILTNQDMRILDCIKHIDFTVSSVRQLLPGLDYVSPPVQDKTDLTEISETANIDFSSPIQTADKAILSAIAGISPLTSREIVYRAFGRTDVKCSELTDNGRNKLLYETVKLAKDVQQNNFSPCMIINSVSGKLMEFSATPITQYESLAEIKEFDDISVLLDTFYRTRDMHERMRQKSADLVKLLNNNIERVSKKLGILNKTLADSENKDKYKIYGDLLMANLYNMKNGQSSVEVIDYYKEDSPTVKIPLSPQLSPSQNAQKYYKRYNKAKNAEIEAAKQIENAKNDLEYLESTLAAIETSDTESDLNAIRAELIAEGYLNRKFNPKKQKQNASKPMHFVSSDGFDIYVGKNNTQNDYLTLKFANSSDLWFHTKNIHGSHTIIKLGLDKDVPKTTITEAAELAAYYSKGRDSSQVPVDFTQIKNVKKPNGAKPGMVIYDYYNTIYVTPKELKNE
;
A
#
# COMPACT_ATOMS: atom_id res chain seq x y z
N GLU A 1 -6.97 5.30 12.48
CA GLU A 1 -8.12 4.61 13.11
C GLU A 1 -8.00 3.14 12.77
N ASP A 2 -7.88 2.28 13.80
CA ASP A 2 -7.77 0.85 13.63
C ASP A 2 -9.10 0.32 13.09
N ILE A 3 -9.10 -0.08 11.84
CA ILE A 3 -10.23 -0.75 11.18
C ILE A 3 -10.32 -2.14 11.80
N MET A 4 -11.17 -2.31 12.81
CA MET A 4 -11.44 -3.60 13.44
C MET A 4 -12.52 -4.35 12.65
N ALA A 5 -12.14 -4.92 11.50
CA ALA A 5 -13.03 -5.76 10.70
C ALA A 5 -13.40 -7.07 11.44
N PHE A 6 -12.61 -7.52 12.41
CA PHE A 6 -12.86 -8.75 13.17
C PHE A 6 -13.66 -8.43 14.44
N ASP A 7 -14.97 -8.35 14.34
CA ASP A 7 -15.89 -8.10 15.46
C ASP A 7 -16.41 -9.43 16.09
N ALA A 8 -17.23 -9.34 17.13
CA ALA A 8 -17.74 -10.54 17.81
C ALA A 8 -18.74 -11.32 16.94
N VAL A 9 -19.39 -10.68 15.98
CA VAL A 9 -20.26 -11.34 14.99
C VAL A 9 -19.43 -12.24 14.09
N ALA A 10 -18.30 -11.72 13.58
CA ALA A 10 -17.36 -12.52 12.78
C ALA A 10 -16.73 -13.66 13.60
N VAL A 11 -16.41 -13.44 14.89
CA VAL A 11 -15.94 -14.50 15.78
C VAL A 11 -17.01 -15.57 15.98
N ARG A 12 -18.28 -15.21 16.16
CA ARG A 12 -19.39 -16.17 16.29
C ARG A 12 -19.53 -17.05 15.04
N CYS A 13 -19.50 -16.42 13.87
CA CYS A 13 -19.51 -17.13 12.60
C CYS A 13 -18.32 -18.10 12.47
N LEU A 14 -17.11 -17.64 12.81
CA LEU A 14 -15.90 -18.46 12.77
C LEU A 14 -15.95 -19.63 13.75
N VAL A 15 -16.41 -19.40 14.99
CA VAL A 15 -16.53 -20.47 16.01
C VAL A 15 -17.47 -21.56 15.53
N LYS A 16 -18.58 -21.22 14.88
CA LYS A 16 -19.47 -22.21 14.24
C LYS A 16 -18.68 -23.05 13.21
N ASP A 17 -18.00 -22.40 12.27
CA ASP A 17 -17.21 -23.08 11.22
C ASP A 17 -16.12 -23.98 11.82
N LEU A 18 -15.39 -23.49 12.83
CA LEU A 18 -14.38 -24.26 13.53
C LEU A 18 -14.96 -25.48 14.28
N LYS A 19 -16.13 -25.32 14.94
CA LYS A 19 -16.82 -26.43 15.60
C LYS A 19 -17.19 -27.52 14.61
N ASP A 20 -17.83 -27.15 13.52
CA ASP A 20 -18.31 -28.09 12.50
C ASP A 20 -17.17 -28.93 11.91
N LYS A 21 -15.96 -28.36 11.80
CA LYS A 21 -14.80 -28.99 11.16
C LYS A 21 -13.81 -29.65 12.12
N LEU A 22 -13.64 -29.13 13.34
CA LEU A 22 -12.51 -29.51 14.21
C LEU A 22 -12.88 -30.32 15.44
N ILE A 23 -14.14 -30.44 15.81
CA ILE A 23 -14.51 -31.28 16.97
C ILE A 23 -14.03 -32.72 16.72
N ASN A 24 -13.40 -33.30 17.73
CA ASN A 24 -12.74 -34.58 17.70
C ASN A 24 -11.45 -34.67 16.83
N SER A 25 -10.96 -33.57 16.28
CA SER A 25 -9.67 -33.58 15.59
C SER A 25 -8.50 -33.72 16.57
N ARG A 26 -7.39 -34.28 16.09
CA ARG A 26 -6.14 -34.38 16.85
C ARG A 26 -5.09 -33.40 16.37
N ILE A 27 -4.36 -32.83 17.29
CA ILE A 27 -3.21 -31.96 17.03
C ILE A 27 -2.04 -32.85 16.55
N ASP A 28 -1.61 -32.62 15.29
CA ASP A 28 -0.47 -33.34 14.69
C ASP A 28 0.84 -32.58 14.91
N LYS A 29 0.88 -31.27 14.54
CA LYS A 29 2.09 -30.46 14.65
C LYS A 29 1.75 -29.04 15.06
N ILE A 30 2.65 -28.44 15.87
CA ILE A 30 2.55 -27.04 16.29
C ILE A 30 3.83 -26.33 15.86
N HIS A 31 3.67 -25.19 15.21
CA HIS A 31 4.77 -24.32 14.76
C HIS A 31 4.52 -22.88 15.18
N GLN A 32 5.61 -22.12 15.36
CA GLN A 32 5.59 -20.68 15.61
C GLN A 32 6.48 -20.02 14.57
N PRO A 33 5.95 -19.70 13.37
CA PRO A 33 6.74 -19.11 12.29
C PRO A 33 7.17 -17.67 12.58
N GLU A 34 6.36 -16.92 13.36
CA GLU A 34 6.62 -15.54 13.78
C GLU A 34 6.45 -15.41 15.30
N LYS A 35 6.98 -14.34 15.88
CA LYS A 35 6.97 -14.16 17.36
C LYS A 35 5.56 -14.13 17.98
N ASP A 36 4.55 -13.76 17.21
CA ASP A 36 3.15 -13.56 17.63
C ASP A 36 2.15 -14.40 16.82
N GLU A 37 2.63 -15.45 16.11
CA GLU A 37 1.79 -16.34 15.30
C GLU A 37 2.08 -17.81 15.57
N ILE A 38 1.03 -18.58 15.86
CA ILE A 38 1.05 -20.05 16.02
C ILE A 38 0.33 -20.68 14.84
N THR A 39 0.87 -21.76 14.32
CA THR A 39 0.21 -22.62 13.34
C THR A 39 0.05 -24.02 13.90
N ILE A 40 -1.18 -24.54 13.90
CA ILE A 40 -1.52 -25.87 14.38
C ILE A 40 -2.03 -26.70 13.21
N ASN A 41 -1.36 -27.81 12.94
CA ASN A 41 -1.85 -28.85 12.02
C ASN A 41 -2.77 -29.78 12.79
N LEU A 42 -3.98 -29.94 12.28
CA LEU A 42 -5.05 -30.74 12.89
C LEU A 42 -5.46 -31.82 11.91
N ARG A 43 -5.66 -33.03 12.44
CA ARG A 43 -6.07 -34.20 11.67
C ARG A 43 -7.43 -34.69 12.15
N THR A 44 -8.38 -34.77 11.24
CA THR A 44 -9.66 -35.47 11.43
C THR A 44 -9.59 -36.86 10.84
N MET A 45 -10.69 -37.57 10.81
CA MET A 45 -10.76 -38.90 10.15
C MET A 45 -10.66 -38.80 8.62
N THR A 46 -11.13 -37.69 8.04
CA THR A 46 -11.22 -37.48 6.59
C THR A 46 -10.23 -36.46 6.05
N ASP A 47 -9.91 -35.45 6.86
CA ASP A 47 -9.24 -34.24 6.38
C ASP A 47 -8.06 -33.81 7.27
N ASN A 48 -7.19 -32.99 6.71
CA ASN A 48 -6.14 -32.31 7.43
C ASN A 48 -6.33 -30.79 7.32
N PHE A 49 -6.36 -30.12 8.45
CA PHE A 49 -6.51 -28.66 8.53
C PHE A 49 -5.24 -28.04 9.08
N LYS A 50 -4.94 -26.84 8.61
CA LYS A 50 -3.90 -25.98 9.19
C LYS A 50 -4.57 -24.74 9.73
N LEU A 51 -4.56 -24.56 11.05
CA LEU A 51 -5.14 -23.44 11.76
C LEU A 51 -4.05 -22.42 12.09
N VAL A 52 -4.26 -21.15 11.74
CA VAL A 52 -3.44 -20.02 12.13
C VAL A 52 -4.09 -19.30 13.30
N LEU A 53 -3.31 -19.05 14.34
CA LEU A 53 -3.64 -18.20 15.48
C LEU A 53 -2.65 -17.04 15.50
N SER A 54 -3.10 -15.83 15.32
CA SER A 54 -2.23 -14.64 15.32
C SER A 54 -2.65 -13.66 16.40
N ALA A 55 -1.71 -13.31 17.25
CA ALA A 55 -1.81 -12.22 18.21
C ALA A 55 -1.12 -10.93 17.71
N SER A 56 -0.88 -10.81 16.39
CA SER A 56 -0.28 -9.62 15.79
C SER A 56 -1.11 -8.37 16.11
N PRO A 57 -0.48 -7.26 16.56
CA PRO A 57 -1.21 -6.02 16.84
C PRO A 57 -1.97 -5.46 15.64
N ALA A 58 -1.41 -5.62 14.44
CA ALA A 58 -2.00 -5.09 13.21
C ALA A 58 -3.06 -6.04 12.60
N HIS A 59 -2.84 -7.36 12.71
CA HIS A 59 -3.65 -8.38 12.05
C HIS A 59 -3.93 -9.58 12.95
N PRO A 60 -4.59 -9.37 14.11
CA PRO A 60 -4.99 -10.48 14.98
C PRO A 60 -6.09 -11.28 14.30
N ARG A 61 -5.96 -12.63 14.30
CA ARG A 61 -6.87 -13.50 13.56
C ARG A 61 -6.79 -14.97 13.96
N VAL A 62 -7.84 -15.68 13.65
CA VAL A 62 -7.90 -17.16 13.67
C VAL A 62 -8.60 -17.59 12.39
N HIS A 63 -8.01 -18.48 11.61
CA HIS A 63 -8.62 -19.07 10.41
C HIS A 63 -7.83 -20.26 9.89
N PHE A 64 -8.42 -21.08 9.03
CA PHE A 64 -7.69 -22.07 8.27
C PHE A 64 -6.86 -21.42 7.17
N THR A 65 -5.72 -22.07 6.84
CA THR A 65 -4.86 -21.62 5.75
C THR A 65 -4.19 -22.78 5.03
N ASN A 66 -3.93 -22.61 3.75
CA ASN A 66 -3.08 -23.52 2.98
C ASN A 66 -1.64 -22.97 2.84
N VAL A 67 -1.39 -21.77 3.33
CA VAL A 67 -0.07 -21.13 3.24
C VAL A 67 0.89 -21.73 4.28
N SER A 68 2.12 -21.99 3.86
CA SER A 68 3.20 -22.42 4.76
C SER A 68 4.26 -21.32 4.85
N LYS A 69 4.47 -20.81 6.04
CA LYS A 69 5.56 -19.89 6.36
C LYS A 69 6.82 -20.67 6.74
N LYS A 70 7.98 -20.06 6.54
CA LYS A 70 9.26 -20.65 6.94
C LYS A 70 9.41 -20.57 8.47
N ASN A 71 9.63 -21.72 9.11
CA ASN A 71 9.85 -21.79 10.55
C ASN A 71 11.27 -21.34 10.93
N PRO A 72 11.48 -20.79 12.13
CA PRO A 72 12.80 -20.51 12.68
C PRO A 72 13.58 -21.83 12.88
N ILE A 73 14.92 -21.74 12.92
CA ILE A 73 15.81 -22.90 13.09
C ILE A 73 15.57 -23.57 14.45
N SER A 74 15.33 -22.79 15.51
CA SER A 74 14.94 -23.29 16.83
C SER A 74 13.52 -22.83 17.16
N ALA A 75 12.70 -23.73 17.71
CA ALA A 75 11.33 -23.38 18.10
C ALA A 75 11.36 -22.45 19.32
N PRO A 76 10.55 -21.36 19.31
CA PRO A 76 10.39 -20.48 20.48
C PRO A 76 9.83 -21.22 21.70
N MET A 77 10.08 -20.69 22.90
CA MET A 77 9.70 -21.32 24.18
C MET A 77 8.21 -21.63 24.26
N PHE A 78 7.35 -20.69 23.90
CA PHE A 78 5.90 -20.90 23.92
C PHE A 78 5.45 -22.02 22.97
N CYS A 79 6.06 -22.14 21.80
CA CYS A 79 5.81 -23.25 20.88
C CYS A 79 6.22 -24.61 21.49
N MET A 80 7.35 -24.67 22.19
CA MET A 80 7.80 -25.89 22.86
C MET A 80 6.86 -26.26 24.00
N LEU A 81 6.38 -25.29 24.76
CA LEU A 81 5.40 -25.48 25.82
C LEU A 81 4.06 -26.00 25.26
N LEU A 82 3.56 -25.40 24.18
CA LEU A 82 2.35 -25.91 23.51
C LEU A 82 2.54 -27.38 23.06
N ARG A 83 3.68 -27.73 22.46
CA ARG A 83 3.98 -29.13 22.06
C ARG A 83 4.00 -30.08 23.23
N LYS A 84 4.55 -29.63 24.37
CA LYS A 84 4.61 -30.43 25.61
C LYS A 84 3.23 -30.73 26.19
N HIS A 85 2.37 -29.70 26.26
CA HIS A 85 1.10 -29.77 27.00
C HIS A 85 -0.10 -30.22 26.15
N ILE A 86 -0.14 -29.86 24.87
CA ILE A 86 -1.27 -30.15 23.99
C ILE A 86 -0.88 -30.85 22.69
N GLY A 87 0.39 -31.23 22.53
CA GLY A 87 0.83 -32.05 21.40
C GLY A 87 0.12 -33.39 21.41
N SER A 88 -0.39 -33.84 20.26
CA SER A 88 -1.23 -35.02 20.09
C SER A 88 -2.57 -35.00 20.85
N GLY A 89 -2.93 -33.87 21.46
CA GLY A 89 -4.22 -33.66 22.14
C GLY A 89 -5.40 -33.66 21.16
N LYS A 90 -6.57 -33.91 21.71
CA LYS A 90 -7.86 -33.93 20.98
C LYS A 90 -8.67 -32.69 21.31
N ILE A 91 -9.19 -31.97 20.30
CA ILE A 91 -10.11 -30.85 20.48
C ILE A 91 -11.48 -31.43 20.82
N THR A 92 -12.01 -31.06 21.99
CA THR A 92 -13.31 -31.54 22.48
C THR A 92 -14.39 -30.48 22.37
N ASP A 93 -14.04 -29.21 22.48
CA ASP A 93 -14.96 -28.09 22.27
C ASP A 93 -14.22 -26.83 21.79
N ILE A 94 -14.97 -25.91 21.15
CA ILE A 94 -14.49 -24.60 20.71
C ILE A 94 -15.61 -23.61 20.99
N GLU A 95 -15.41 -22.62 21.83
CA GLU A 95 -16.45 -21.66 22.18
C GLU A 95 -15.96 -20.22 22.12
N GLN A 96 -16.90 -19.32 21.85
CA GLN A 96 -16.71 -17.88 22.05
C GLN A 96 -17.05 -17.56 23.51
N ILE A 97 -16.16 -16.91 24.23
CA ILE A 97 -16.40 -16.52 25.63
C ILE A 97 -17.28 -15.25 25.62
N GLY A 98 -18.51 -15.37 26.12
CA GLY A 98 -19.51 -14.31 26.03
C GLY A 98 -19.81 -13.96 24.57
N PHE A 99 -20.14 -12.70 24.32
CA PHE A 99 -20.17 -12.16 22.94
C PHE A 99 -18.95 -11.27 22.70
N GLU A 100 -17.79 -11.77 23.10
CA GLU A 100 -16.51 -11.08 22.98
C GLU A 100 -15.64 -11.67 21.86
N ARG A 101 -14.54 -11.01 21.56
CA ARG A 101 -13.57 -11.47 20.54
C ARG A 101 -12.55 -12.43 21.14
N ILE A 102 -13.05 -13.45 21.84
CA ILE A 102 -12.26 -14.45 22.54
C ILE A 102 -12.73 -15.83 22.14
N ILE A 103 -11.81 -16.66 21.66
CA ILE A 103 -12.08 -18.05 21.29
C ILE A 103 -11.33 -18.96 22.28
N LYS A 104 -12.07 -19.90 22.90
CA LYS A 104 -11.50 -20.92 23.78
C LYS A 104 -11.61 -22.29 23.12
N PHE A 105 -10.48 -22.97 22.97
CA PHE A 105 -10.38 -24.35 22.53
C PHE A 105 -10.19 -25.24 23.75
N SER A 106 -11.09 -26.19 23.99
CA SER A 106 -10.95 -27.25 24.99
C SER A 106 -10.20 -28.42 24.38
N ILE A 107 -9.09 -28.81 25.01
CA ILE A 107 -8.17 -29.81 24.46
C ILE A 107 -7.89 -30.86 25.54
N GLU A 108 -8.27 -32.11 25.27
CA GLU A 108 -7.88 -33.26 26.09
C GLU A 108 -6.50 -33.77 25.66
N SER A 109 -5.61 -33.89 26.62
CA SER A 109 -4.25 -34.40 26.40
C SER A 109 -3.74 -35.11 27.64
N TYR A 110 -2.83 -36.07 27.46
CA TYR A 110 -2.16 -36.72 28.57
C TYR A 110 -1.12 -35.78 29.19
N ASP A 111 -1.05 -35.80 30.51
CA ASP A 111 0.00 -35.07 31.24
C ASP A 111 1.27 -35.95 31.38
N GLU A 112 2.26 -35.43 32.13
CA GLU A 112 3.54 -36.15 32.37
C GLU A 112 3.38 -37.42 33.20
N LEU A 113 2.29 -37.56 33.96
CA LEU A 113 1.96 -38.74 34.77
C LEU A 113 1.17 -39.78 33.98
N GLY A 114 0.69 -39.42 32.79
CA GLY A 114 -0.14 -40.28 31.95
C GLY A 114 -1.64 -40.10 32.21
N ASP A 115 -2.04 -39.11 33.01
CA ASP A 115 -3.44 -38.81 33.29
C ASP A 115 -4.06 -37.95 32.18
N LEU A 116 -5.29 -38.30 31.79
CA LEU A 116 -6.04 -37.47 30.81
C LEU A 116 -6.52 -36.21 31.49
N THR A 117 -6.06 -35.05 30.99
CA THR A 117 -6.39 -33.73 31.55
C THR A 117 -6.89 -32.82 30.46
N THR A 118 -7.81 -31.90 30.83
CA THR A 118 -8.28 -30.86 29.93
C THR A 118 -7.42 -29.61 30.09
N LYS A 119 -7.05 -29.02 28.95
CA LYS A 119 -6.36 -27.73 28.89
C LYS A 119 -7.10 -26.80 27.95
N TYR A 120 -7.01 -25.49 28.19
CA TYR A 120 -7.67 -24.50 27.35
C TYR A 120 -6.64 -23.65 26.62
N LEU A 121 -6.79 -23.57 25.30
CA LEU A 121 -6.05 -22.64 24.47
C LEU A 121 -6.99 -21.47 24.17
N ILE A 122 -6.69 -20.30 24.74
CA ILE A 122 -7.52 -19.10 24.64
C ILE A 122 -6.85 -18.13 23.68
N VAL A 123 -7.61 -17.63 22.69
CA VAL A 123 -7.14 -16.67 21.70
C VAL A 123 -7.97 -15.40 21.81
N GLU A 124 -7.32 -14.31 22.18
CA GLU A 124 -7.91 -12.98 22.29
C GLU A 124 -7.58 -12.17 21.03
N ILE A 125 -8.61 -11.66 20.34
CA ILE A 125 -8.52 -10.92 19.07
C ILE A 125 -8.86 -9.44 19.33
N MET A 126 -7.93 -8.69 19.95
CA MET A 126 -8.18 -7.34 20.48
C MET A 126 -7.13 -6.32 20.02
N GLY A 127 -6.72 -6.35 18.74
CA GLY A 127 -5.71 -5.45 18.19
C GLY A 127 -4.40 -5.56 18.96
N ARG A 128 -3.89 -4.47 19.50
CA ARG A 128 -2.63 -4.44 20.26
C ARG A 128 -2.65 -5.30 21.53
N HIS A 129 -3.84 -5.56 22.07
CA HIS A 129 -4.03 -6.37 23.28
C HIS A 129 -4.28 -7.86 22.98
N SER A 130 -4.19 -8.27 21.72
CA SER A 130 -4.36 -9.66 21.32
C SER A 130 -3.29 -10.56 21.94
N ASN A 131 -3.72 -11.78 22.36
CA ASN A 131 -2.85 -12.74 23.00
C ASN A 131 -3.27 -14.19 22.67
N ILE A 132 -2.38 -15.15 22.89
CA ILE A 132 -2.64 -16.58 22.83
C ILE A 132 -2.16 -17.16 24.15
N ILE A 133 -3.05 -17.76 24.91
CA ILE A 133 -2.84 -18.15 26.30
C ILE A 133 -3.17 -19.63 26.45
N LEU A 134 -2.30 -20.39 27.09
CA LEU A 134 -2.57 -21.77 27.48
C LEU A 134 -2.84 -21.83 28.99
N THR A 135 -3.95 -22.44 29.39
CA THR A 135 -4.29 -22.68 30.80
C THR A 135 -4.51 -24.17 31.09
N ASN A 136 -4.46 -24.53 32.37
CA ASN A 136 -4.94 -25.82 32.83
C ASN A 136 -6.49 -25.80 32.99
N GLN A 137 -7.05 -26.91 33.47
CA GLN A 137 -8.50 -27.07 33.70
C GLN A 137 -9.07 -26.07 34.74
N ASP A 138 -8.25 -25.57 35.66
CA ASP A 138 -8.64 -24.59 36.69
C ASP A 138 -8.46 -23.14 36.23
N MET A 139 -8.27 -22.92 34.93
CA MET A 139 -8.00 -21.61 34.31
C MET A 139 -6.70 -20.95 34.78
N ARG A 140 -5.76 -21.70 35.37
CA ARG A 140 -4.44 -21.19 35.74
C ARG A 140 -3.55 -21.15 34.51
N ILE A 141 -2.92 -20.00 34.25
CA ILE A 141 -2.06 -19.76 33.07
C ILE A 141 -0.80 -20.65 33.16
N LEU A 142 -0.62 -21.51 32.17
CA LEU A 142 0.62 -22.26 32.00
C LEU A 142 1.67 -21.42 31.29
N ASP A 143 1.27 -20.71 30.23
CA ASP A 143 2.07 -19.68 29.55
C ASP A 143 1.22 -18.90 28.54
N CYS A 144 1.78 -17.80 28.00
CA CYS A 144 1.14 -17.02 26.95
C CYS A 144 2.19 -16.48 25.96
N ILE A 145 1.74 -16.21 24.73
CA ILE A 145 2.65 -15.74 23.67
C ILE A 145 3.18 -14.32 23.94
N LYS A 146 2.41 -13.53 24.71
CA LYS A 146 2.81 -12.19 25.19
C LYS A 146 2.62 -12.13 26.70
N HIS A 147 3.69 -11.98 27.44
CA HIS A 147 3.64 -11.75 28.87
C HIS A 147 3.22 -10.30 29.15
N ILE A 148 2.21 -10.12 30.00
CA ILE A 148 1.69 -8.81 30.41
C ILE A 148 1.83 -8.73 31.93
N ASP A 149 2.77 -7.95 32.39
CA ASP A 149 3.00 -7.64 33.79
C ASP A 149 2.38 -6.28 34.19
N PHE A 150 2.54 -5.90 35.46
CA PHE A 150 2.01 -4.64 35.98
C PHE A 150 2.65 -3.39 35.36
N THR A 151 3.82 -3.51 34.71
CA THR A 151 4.48 -2.40 34.01
C THR A 151 3.85 -2.15 32.64
N VAL A 152 3.28 -3.19 32.02
CA VAL A 152 2.60 -3.13 30.73
C VAL A 152 1.12 -2.78 30.89
N SER A 153 0.45 -3.33 31.92
CA SER A 153 -0.98 -3.08 32.19
C SER A 153 -1.26 -3.06 33.69
N SER A 154 -1.87 -1.98 34.15
CA SER A 154 -2.41 -1.87 35.51
C SER A 154 -3.74 -2.58 35.70
N VAL A 155 -4.42 -2.96 34.60
CA VAL A 155 -5.78 -3.51 34.63
C VAL A 155 -5.78 -5.02 34.76
N ARG A 156 -4.85 -5.70 34.06
CA ARG A 156 -4.84 -7.16 33.98
C ARG A 156 -3.42 -7.67 33.71
N GLN A 157 -3.02 -8.69 34.44
CA GLN A 157 -1.75 -9.38 34.23
C GLN A 157 -1.97 -10.74 33.58
N LEU A 158 -1.09 -11.12 32.67
CA LEU A 158 -1.08 -12.43 32.00
C LEU A 158 0.33 -12.99 32.09
N LEU A 159 0.57 -13.75 33.15
CA LEU A 159 1.88 -14.38 33.46
C LEU A 159 1.67 -15.84 33.88
N PRO A 160 2.65 -16.71 33.64
CA PRO A 160 2.61 -18.08 34.09
C PRO A 160 2.33 -18.17 35.61
N GLY A 161 1.43 -19.08 36.00
CA GLY A 161 1.09 -19.32 37.39
C GLY A 161 -0.01 -18.41 37.95
N LEU A 162 -0.47 -17.39 37.25
CA LEU A 162 -1.64 -16.59 37.62
C LEU A 162 -2.93 -17.21 37.06
N ASP A 163 -4.05 -16.86 37.67
CA ASP A 163 -5.35 -17.25 37.13
C ASP A 163 -5.69 -16.38 35.90
N TYR A 164 -6.30 -16.98 34.89
CA TYR A 164 -6.80 -16.25 33.73
C TYR A 164 -8.01 -15.41 34.12
N VAL A 165 -7.88 -14.13 33.92
CA VAL A 165 -8.99 -13.17 34.08
C VAL A 165 -9.36 -12.65 32.71
N SER A 166 -10.65 -12.67 32.36
CA SER A 166 -11.15 -12.10 31.11
C SER A 166 -10.88 -10.59 31.03
N PRO A 167 -10.76 -10.02 29.83
CA PRO A 167 -10.71 -8.57 29.67
C PRO A 167 -11.90 -7.87 30.36
N PRO A 168 -11.73 -6.61 30.80
CA PRO A 168 -12.82 -5.85 31.40
C PRO A 168 -14.01 -5.76 30.46
N VAL A 169 -15.19 -6.08 30.96
CA VAL A 169 -16.45 -5.94 30.22
C VAL A 169 -16.75 -4.46 30.02
N GLN A 170 -17.17 -4.09 28.82
CA GLN A 170 -17.66 -2.74 28.52
C GLN A 170 -19.08 -2.59 29.07
N ASP A 171 -19.46 -1.38 29.53
CA ASP A 171 -20.81 -1.05 29.92
C ASP A 171 -21.69 -0.86 28.66
N LYS A 172 -21.97 -1.97 27.98
CA LYS A 172 -22.76 -2.05 26.74
C LYS A 172 -23.62 -3.30 26.77
N THR A 173 -24.78 -3.22 26.13
CA THR A 173 -25.65 -4.38 25.97
C THR A 173 -25.07 -5.35 24.91
N ASP A 174 -25.01 -6.62 25.26
CA ASP A 174 -24.64 -7.67 24.30
C ASP A 174 -25.64 -7.71 23.13
N LEU A 175 -25.15 -7.75 21.89
CA LEU A 175 -26.01 -7.81 20.71
C LEU A 175 -26.97 -9.00 20.78
N THR A 176 -26.54 -10.14 21.32
CA THR A 176 -27.39 -11.34 21.43
C THR A 176 -28.46 -11.25 22.49
N GLU A 177 -28.39 -10.27 23.39
CA GLU A 177 -29.38 -10.01 24.43
C GLU A 177 -30.35 -8.87 24.08
N ILE A 178 -30.14 -8.20 22.94
CA ILE A 178 -30.96 -7.09 22.47
C ILE A 178 -32.40 -7.58 22.20
N SER A 179 -33.36 -6.88 22.75
CA SER A 179 -34.80 -7.10 22.55
C SER A 179 -35.49 -5.88 21.94
N GLU A 180 -36.75 -6.05 21.54
CA GLU A 180 -37.56 -4.98 20.97
C GLU A 180 -37.86 -3.84 21.97
N THR A 181 -37.57 -4.05 23.26
CA THR A 181 -37.71 -3.06 24.34
C THR A 181 -36.37 -2.42 24.72
N ALA A 182 -35.28 -2.74 24.03
CA ALA A 182 -33.97 -2.17 24.32
C ALA A 182 -33.99 -0.64 24.10
N ASN A 183 -33.35 0.09 25.01
CA ASN A 183 -33.25 1.53 24.93
C ASN A 183 -31.81 1.92 24.50
N ILE A 184 -31.68 2.44 23.29
CA ILE A 184 -30.43 3.03 22.80
C ILE A 184 -30.54 4.54 22.99
N ASP A 185 -29.55 5.14 23.65
CA ASP A 185 -29.55 6.58 23.91
C ASP A 185 -29.16 7.36 22.63
N PHE A 186 -30.15 8.07 22.09
CA PHE A 186 -29.99 8.99 20.96
C PHE A 186 -30.12 10.46 21.39
N SER A 187 -29.91 10.78 22.66
CA SER A 187 -30.13 12.14 23.20
C SER A 187 -29.07 13.16 22.73
N SER A 188 -27.88 12.72 22.34
CA SER A 188 -26.79 13.61 21.92
C SER A 188 -27.06 14.18 20.52
N PRO A 189 -27.33 15.48 20.36
CA PRO A 189 -27.68 16.06 19.04
C PRO A 189 -26.51 16.12 18.03
N ILE A 190 -25.28 16.04 18.52
CA ILE A 190 -24.07 16.16 17.69
C ILE A 190 -23.62 14.78 17.17
N GLN A 191 -24.03 13.72 17.87
CA GLN A 191 -23.63 12.35 17.55
C GLN A 191 -24.42 11.80 16.35
N THR A 192 -23.78 10.98 15.52
CA THR A 192 -24.45 10.22 14.47
C THR A 192 -25.06 8.93 15.02
N ALA A 193 -26.12 8.45 14.40
CA ALA A 193 -26.87 7.28 14.86
C ALA A 193 -26.01 6.00 14.90
N ASP A 194 -25.08 5.82 13.96
CA ASP A 194 -24.12 4.72 13.96
C ASP A 194 -23.21 4.73 15.19
N LYS A 195 -22.74 5.90 15.62
CA LYS A 195 -21.93 6.04 16.83
C LYS A 195 -22.73 5.81 18.10
N ALA A 196 -24.01 6.24 18.13
CA ALA A 196 -24.88 5.95 19.25
C ALA A 196 -25.11 4.44 19.40
N ILE A 197 -25.40 3.73 18.30
CA ILE A 197 -25.55 2.27 18.28
C ILE A 197 -24.24 1.59 18.72
N LEU A 198 -23.10 2.01 18.18
CA LEU A 198 -21.78 1.45 18.52
C LEU A 198 -21.42 1.66 19.99
N SER A 199 -21.84 2.77 20.61
CA SER A 199 -21.62 3.04 22.04
C SER A 199 -22.52 2.23 22.94
N ALA A 200 -23.72 1.85 22.50
CA ALA A 200 -24.70 1.13 23.28
C ALA A 200 -24.58 -0.40 23.20
N ILE A 201 -24.09 -0.92 22.06
CA ILE A 201 -24.09 -2.36 21.76
C ILE A 201 -22.67 -2.90 21.75
N ALA A 202 -22.44 -3.98 22.49
CA ALA A 202 -21.19 -4.72 22.50
C ALA A 202 -21.08 -5.66 21.29
N GLY A 203 -19.85 -5.93 20.85
CA GLY A 203 -19.54 -6.97 19.89
C GLY A 203 -19.72 -6.61 18.42
N ILE A 204 -20.21 -5.42 18.08
CA ILE A 204 -20.34 -4.95 16.69
C ILE A 204 -19.17 -4.03 16.30
N SER A 205 -18.88 -3.98 14.99
CA SER A 205 -17.90 -3.08 14.39
C SER A 205 -18.52 -1.75 13.93
N PRO A 206 -17.72 -0.71 13.66
CA PRO A 206 -18.20 0.50 12.98
C PRO A 206 -18.84 0.22 11.61
N LEU A 207 -18.38 -0.81 10.91
CA LEU A 207 -18.98 -1.26 9.65
C LEU A 207 -20.41 -1.75 9.88
N THR A 208 -20.60 -2.62 10.86
CA THR A 208 -21.90 -3.19 11.22
C THR A 208 -22.88 -2.13 11.72
N SER A 209 -22.42 -1.18 12.55
CA SER A 209 -23.29 -0.10 13.03
C SER A 209 -23.73 0.85 11.90
N ARG A 210 -22.84 1.18 10.95
CA ARG A 210 -23.21 1.95 9.75
C ARG A 210 -24.19 1.19 8.86
N GLU A 211 -24.02 -0.13 8.72
CA GLU A 211 -24.94 -0.97 7.95
C GLU A 211 -26.35 -0.96 8.53
N ILE A 212 -26.50 -1.02 9.85
CA ILE A 212 -27.81 -0.89 10.54
C ILE A 212 -28.48 0.44 10.17
N VAL A 213 -27.74 1.54 10.21
CA VAL A 213 -28.25 2.87 9.85
C VAL A 213 -28.62 2.94 8.37
N TYR A 214 -27.76 2.38 7.49
CA TYR A 214 -28.01 2.34 6.06
C TYR A 214 -29.28 1.56 5.71
N ARG A 215 -29.51 0.40 6.31
CA ARG A 215 -30.73 -0.39 6.10
C ARG A 215 -31.99 0.35 6.55
N ALA A 216 -31.89 1.15 7.63
CA ALA A 216 -33.02 1.92 8.14
C ALA A 216 -33.36 3.16 7.28
N PHE A 217 -32.36 3.82 6.68
CA PHE A 217 -32.52 5.15 6.05
C PHE A 217 -31.97 5.29 4.63
N GLY A 218 -31.25 4.31 4.08
CA GLY A 218 -30.58 4.39 2.78
C GLY A 218 -29.34 5.31 2.75
N ARG A 219 -28.88 5.76 3.93
CA ARG A 219 -27.68 6.59 4.12
C ARG A 219 -27.05 6.33 5.49
N THR A 220 -25.75 6.61 5.66
CA THR A 220 -25.01 6.33 6.90
C THR A 220 -24.80 7.56 7.80
N ASP A 221 -24.97 8.77 7.28
CA ASP A 221 -24.66 10.05 7.93
C ASP A 221 -25.83 10.67 8.72
N VAL A 222 -26.73 9.84 9.27
CA VAL A 222 -27.92 10.27 10.04
C VAL A 222 -27.50 10.78 11.40
N LYS A 223 -27.84 12.03 11.74
CA LYS A 223 -27.62 12.61 13.08
C LYS A 223 -28.73 12.20 14.06
N CYS A 224 -28.36 12.02 15.32
CA CYS A 224 -29.36 11.72 16.35
C CYS A 224 -30.44 12.80 16.48
N SER A 225 -30.11 14.07 16.19
CA SER A 225 -31.06 15.19 16.17
C SER A 225 -32.11 15.11 15.05
N GLU A 226 -31.88 14.30 14.01
CA GLU A 226 -32.80 14.10 12.88
C GLU A 226 -33.79 12.94 13.15
N LEU A 227 -33.56 12.16 14.21
CA LEU A 227 -34.34 10.97 14.51
C LEU A 227 -35.69 11.29 15.10
N THR A 228 -36.75 10.93 14.39
CA THR A 228 -38.11 10.83 14.92
C THR A 228 -38.30 9.52 15.68
N ASP A 229 -39.39 9.38 16.44
CA ASP A 229 -39.70 8.13 17.13
C ASP A 229 -39.85 6.94 16.15
N ASN A 230 -40.41 7.16 14.97
CA ASN A 230 -40.48 6.16 13.93
C ASN A 230 -39.07 5.79 13.41
N GLY A 231 -38.15 6.76 13.29
CA GLY A 231 -36.77 6.52 12.91
C GLY A 231 -36.00 5.67 13.94
N ARG A 232 -36.22 5.94 15.25
CA ARG A 232 -35.66 5.14 16.35
C ARG A 232 -36.17 3.70 16.31
N ASN A 233 -37.47 3.52 16.08
CA ASN A 233 -38.06 2.19 15.95
C ASN A 233 -37.53 1.40 14.77
N LYS A 234 -37.25 2.06 13.62
CA LYS A 234 -36.59 1.41 12.47
C LYS A 234 -35.18 0.95 12.82
N LEU A 235 -34.36 1.77 13.47
CA LEU A 235 -33.03 1.40 13.92
C LEU A 235 -33.07 0.20 14.88
N LEU A 236 -33.98 0.23 15.85
CA LEU A 236 -34.15 -0.88 16.79
C LEU A 236 -34.59 -2.16 16.06
N TYR A 237 -35.50 -2.07 15.11
CA TYR A 237 -35.95 -3.20 14.30
C TYR A 237 -34.76 -3.85 13.52
N GLU A 238 -33.96 -3.06 12.81
CA GLU A 238 -32.80 -3.60 12.09
C GLU A 238 -31.74 -4.18 13.04
N THR A 239 -31.57 -3.59 14.23
CA THR A 239 -30.65 -4.11 15.24
C THR A 239 -31.13 -5.45 15.81
N VAL A 240 -32.41 -5.57 16.14
CA VAL A 240 -33.02 -6.83 16.63
C VAL A 240 -33.00 -7.90 15.55
N LYS A 241 -33.22 -7.54 14.29
CA LYS A 241 -33.11 -8.46 13.17
C LYS A 241 -31.73 -9.04 13.07
N LEU A 242 -30.68 -8.19 13.13
CA LEU A 242 -29.29 -8.65 13.17
C LEU A 242 -29.01 -9.57 14.36
N ALA A 243 -29.52 -9.22 15.56
CA ALA A 243 -29.39 -10.04 16.77
C ALA A 243 -30.00 -11.43 16.58
N LYS A 244 -31.20 -11.52 15.99
CA LYS A 244 -31.86 -12.79 15.66
C LYS A 244 -31.07 -13.62 14.66
N ASP A 245 -30.52 -13.01 13.58
CA ASP A 245 -29.68 -13.69 12.60
C ASP A 245 -28.43 -14.30 13.26
N VAL A 246 -27.76 -13.53 14.15
CA VAL A 246 -26.59 -13.98 14.91
C VAL A 246 -26.92 -15.12 15.88
N GLN A 247 -28.03 -15.01 16.61
CA GLN A 247 -28.50 -16.06 17.52
C GLN A 247 -28.83 -17.38 16.80
N GLN A 248 -29.38 -17.29 15.60
CA GLN A 248 -29.73 -18.43 14.74
C GLN A 248 -28.55 -18.96 13.92
N ASN A 249 -27.36 -18.35 14.06
CA ASN A 249 -26.18 -18.63 13.24
C ASN A 249 -26.45 -18.49 11.71
N ASN A 250 -27.27 -17.53 11.33
CA ASN A 250 -27.59 -17.20 9.94
C ASN A 250 -26.57 -16.17 9.45
N PHE A 251 -25.47 -16.65 8.85
CA PHE A 251 -24.37 -15.84 8.38
C PHE A 251 -24.23 -15.88 6.85
N SER A 252 -23.79 -14.78 6.26
CA SER A 252 -23.43 -14.65 4.85
C SER A 252 -22.13 -13.83 4.75
N PRO A 253 -20.97 -14.50 4.93
CA PRO A 253 -19.69 -13.82 4.91
C PRO A 253 -19.43 -13.12 3.58
N CYS A 254 -19.02 -11.86 3.63
CA CYS A 254 -18.71 -11.10 2.43
C CYS A 254 -17.46 -10.23 2.60
N MET A 255 -16.78 -9.99 1.49
CA MET A 255 -15.59 -9.14 1.39
C MET A 255 -15.90 -7.94 0.50
N ILE A 256 -15.50 -6.77 0.95
CA ILE A 256 -15.75 -5.49 0.30
C ILE A 256 -14.47 -5.07 -0.42
N ILE A 257 -14.56 -4.88 -1.73
CA ILE A 257 -13.44 -4.57 -2.61
C ILE A 257 -13.72 -3.24 -3.30
N ASN A 258 -12.81 -2.29 -3.23
CA ASN A 258 -12.96 -1.02 -3.93
C ASN A 258 -13.02 -1.27 -5.45
N SER A 259 -14.11 -0.84 -6.10
CA SER A 259 -14.38 -1.13 -7.52
C SER A 259 -13.35 -0.50 -8.47
N VAL A 260 -12.68 0.58 -8.07
CA VAL A 260 -11.71 1.31 -8.89
C VAL A 260 -10.30 0.74 -8.72
N SER A 261 -9.85 0.57 -7.47
CA SER A 261 -8.46 0.19 -7.17
C SER A 261 -8.25 -1.32 -6.99
N GLY A 262 -9.32 -2.13 -6.92
CA GLY A 262 -9.25 -3.55 -6.58
C GLY A 262 -8.77 -3.82 -5.15
N LYS A 263 -8.60 -2.78 -4.33
CA LYS A 263 -8.07 -2.89 -2.97
C LYS A 263 -9.12 -3.46 -2.02
N LEU A 264 -8.69 -4.44 -1.19
CA LEU A 264 -9.53 -4.97 -0.12
C LEU A 264 -9.77 -3.89 0.93
N MET A 265 -11.05 -3.58 1.18
CA MET A 265 -11.46 -2.58 2.17
C MET A 265 -11.70 -3.22 3.52
N GLU A 266 -12.77 -4.02 3.62
CA GLU A 266 -13.25 -4.62 4.86
C GLU A 266 -13.87 -6.00 4.57
N PHE A 267 -14.23 -6.73 5.62
CA PHE A 267 -15.07 -7.94 5.51
C PHE A 267 -16.13 -7.94 6.61
N SER A 268 -17.18 -8.72 6.40
CA SER A 268 -18.26 -8.93 7.36
C SER A 268 -18.71 -10.39 7.39
N ALA A 269 -19.25 -10.87 8.51
CA ALA A 269 -19.94 -12.15 8.59
C ALA A 269 -21.42 -12.07 8.18
N THR A 270 -21.93 -10.85 7.98
CA THR A 270 -23.32 -10.59 7.56
C THR A 270 -23.34 -9.76 6.29
N PRO A 271 -24.42 -9.81 5.49
CA PRO A 271 -24.51 -9.04 4.25
C PRO A 271 -24.32 -7.54 4.49
N ILE A 272 -23.61 -6.88 3.60
CA ILE A 272 -23.35 -5.44 3.61
C ILE A 272 -23.92 -4.82 2.34
N THR A 273 -24.77 -3.79 2.49
CA THR A 273 -25.47 -3.13 1.38
C THR A 273 -25.06 -1.66 1.21
N GLN A 274 -24.45 -1.05 2.21
CA GLN A 274 -24.04 0.36 2.19
C GLN A 274 -23.03 0.74 1.11
N TYR A 275 -22.37 -0.23 0.47
CA TYR A 275 -21.35 -0.02 -0.56
C TYR A 275 -21.78 -0.47 -1.97
N GLU A 276 -22.99 -0.96 -2.19
CA GLU A 276 -23.47 -1.53 -3.46
C GLU A 276 -23.17 -0.67 -4.69
N SER A 277 -23.13 0.65 -4.54
CA SER A 277 -22.82 1.59 -5.63
C SER A 277 -21.34 1.98 -5.73
N LEU A 278 -20.51 1.66 -4.71
CA LEU A 278 -19.14 2.17 -4.57
C LEU A 278 -18.07 1.07 -4.55
N ALA A 279 -18.46 -0.17 -4.26
CA ALA A 279 -17.55 -1.29 -4.13
C ALA A 279 -18.16 -2.59 -4.69
N GLU A 280 -17.31 -3.51 -5.11
CA GLU A 280 -17.68 -4.90 -5.40
C GLU A 280 -17.82 -5.65 -4.07
N ILE A 281 -18.95 -6.33 -3.87
CA ILE A 281 -19.20 -7.20 -2.70
C ILE A 281 -19.06 -8.64 -3.17
N LYS A 282 -18.06 -9.33 -2.64
CA LYS A 282 -17.81 -10.73 -2.95
C LYS A 282 -18.27 -11.61 -1.78
N GLU A 283 -19.24 -12.46 -2.02
CA GLU A 283 -19.77 -13.41 -1.04
C GLU A 283 -18.91 -14.68 -0.94
N PHE A 284 -18.94 -15.33 0.23
CA PHE A 284 -18.22 -16.55 0.53
C PHE A 284 -19.12 -17.50 1.32
N ASP A 285 -19.08 -18.78 0.99
CA ASP A 285 -19.79 -19.82 1.74
C ASP A 285 -19.10 -20.16 3.08
N ASP A 286 -17.80 -19.84 3.18
CA ASP A 286 -16.92 -20.21 4.29
C ASP A 286 -16.15 -18.97 4.78
N ILE A 287 -16.34 -18.64 6.06
CA ILE A 287 -15.66 -17.51 6.71
C ILE A 287 -14.13 -17.70 6.76
N SER A 288 -13.65 -18.92 6.94
CA SER A 288 -12.20 -19.18 6.98
C SER A 288 -11.54 -18.97 5.61
N VAL A 289 -12.22 -19.32 4.52
CA VAL A 289 -11.74 -19.03 3.15
C VAL A 289 -11.70 -17.53 2.88
N LEU A 290 -12.72 -16.80 3.32
CA LEU A 290 -12.74 -15.33 3.26
C LEU A 290 -11.55 -14.74 4.03
N LEU A 291 -11.35 -15.16 5.29
CA LEU A 291 -10.28 -14.64 6.15
C LEU A 291 -8.89 -14.98 5.60
N ASP A 292 -8.65 -16.22 5.11
CA ASP A 292 -7.37 -16.59 4.48
C ASP A 292 -7.10 -15.71 3.25
N THR A 293 -8.10 -15.48 2.40
CA THR A 293 -7.98 -14.63 1.22
C THR A 293 -7.68 -13.18 1.60
N PHE A 294 -8.43 -12.63 2.55
CA PHE A 294 -8.28 -11.25 3.00
C PHE A 294 -6.92 -10.98 3.64
N TYR A 295 -6.53 -11.80 4.63
CA TYR A 295 -5.29 -11.58 5.36
C TYR A 295 -4.05 -11.97 4.55
N ARG A 296 -4.12 -12.99 3.68
CA ARG A 296 -3.04 -13.34 2.77
C ARG A 296 -2.68 -12.18 1.84
N THR A 297 -3.67 -11.52 1.28
CA THR A 297 -3.47 -10.36 0.42
C THR A 297 -2.88 -9.19 1.20
N ARG A 298 -3.40 -8.88 2.39
CA ARG A 298 -2.86 -7.83 3.27
C ARG A 298 -1.43 -8.12 3.74
N ASP A 299 -1.15 -9.33 4.20
CA ASP A 299 0.19 -9.74 4.64
C ASP A 299 1.21 -9.62 3.49
N MET A 300 0.81 -9.97 2.26
CA MET A 300 1.66 -9.82 1.09
C MET A 300 1.99 -8.34 0.83
N HIS A 301 0.99 -7.46 0.79
CA HIS A 301 1.19 -6.03 0.59
C HIS A 301 2.04 -5.39 1.70
N GLU A 302 1.81 -5.75 2.97
CA GLU A 302 2.58 -5.21 4.08
C GLU A 302 4.04 -5.67 4.05
N ARG A 303 4.31 -6.94 3.74
CA ARG A 303 5.68 -7.45 3.53
C ARG A 303 6.38 -6.74 2.38
N MET A 304 5.66 -6.51 1.28
CA MET A 304 6.20 -5.78 0.14
C MET A 304 6.52 -4.34 0.54
N ARG A 305 5.63 -3.67 1.26
CA ARG A 305 5.84 -2.32 1.79
C ARG A 305 7.05 -2.25 2.74
N GLN A 306 7.20 -3.20 3.67
CA GLN A 306 8.36 -3.26 4.56
C GLN A 306 9.66 -3.52 3.80
N LYS A 307 9.65 -4.43 2.81
CA LYS A 307 10.82 -4.75 1.99
C LYS A 307 11.20 -3.64 1.00
N SER A 308 10.26 -2.80 0.62
CA SER A 308 10.49 -1.66 -0.27
C SER A 308 10.82 -0.36 0.46
N ALA A 309 10.58 -0.27 1.78
CA ALA A 309 10.70 0.97 2.55
C ALA A 309 12.06 1.65 2.44
N ASP A 310 13.15 0.87 2.41
CA ASP A 310 14.51 1.36 2.22
C ASP A 310 14.74 1.94 0.81
N LEU A 311 14.16 1.31 -0.22
CA LEU A 311 14.22 1.79 -1.61
C LEU A 311 13.41 3.07 -1.79
N VAL A 312 12.19 3.10 -1.25
CA VAL A 312 11.32 4.29 -1.29
C VAL A 312 12.01 5.48 -0.60
N LYS A 313 12.61 5.26 0.57
CA LYS A 313 13.37 6.30 1.28
C LYS A 313 14.57 6.79 0.46
N LEU A 314 15.33 5.87 -0.14
CA LEU A 314 16.46 6.20 -1.00
C LEU A 314 16.03 7.06 -2.20
N LEU A 315 14.96 6.65 -2.90
CA LEU A 315 14.45 7.36 -4.07
C LEU A 315 13.95 8.75 -3.71
N ASN A 316 13.14 8.88 -2.65
CA ASN A 316 12.64 10.18 -2.18
C ASN A 316 13.77 11.15 -1.83
N ASN A 317 14.82 10.67 -1.14
CA ASN A 317 16.00 11.51 -0.85
C ASN A 317 16.72 11.97 -2.12
N ASN A 318 16.83 11.10 -3.14
CA ASN A 318 17.46 11.48 -4.41
C ASN A 318 16.58 12.44 -5.22
N ILE A 319 15.26 12.21 -5.27
CA ILE A 319 14.27 13.10 -5.89
C ILE A 319 14.38 14.50 -5.29
N GLU A 320 14.37 14.61 -3.95
CA GLU A 320 14.51 15.89 -3.26
C GLU A 320 15.83 16.59 -3.59
N ARG A 321 16.95 15.84 -3.62
CA ARG A 321 18.27 16.37 -3.97
C ARG A 321 18.32 16.90 -5.40
N VAL A 322 17.77 16.15 -6.36
CA VAL A 322 17.74 16.56 -7.79
C VAL A 322 16.80 17.74 -7.98
N SER A 323 15.65 17.79 -7.33
CA SER A 323 14.70 18.91 -7.38
C SER A 323 15.31 20.21 -6.83
N LYS A 324 16.05 20.13 -5.71
CA LYS A 324 16.81 21.27 -5.16
C LYS A 324 17.89 21.74 -6.14
N LYS A 325 18.62 20.81 -6.77
CA LYS A 325 19.61 21.12 -7.81
C LYS A 325 18.97 21.85 -8.99
N LEU A 326 17.81 21.37 -9.47
CA LEU A 326 17.05 22.03 -10.53
C LEU A 326 16.66 23.47 -10.18
N GLY A 327 16.21 23.71 -8.95
CA GLY A 327 15.91 25.07 -8.46
C GLY A 327 17.11 26.02 -8.52
N ILE A 328 18.29 25.54 -8.11
CA ILE A 328 19.55 26.33 -8.17
C ILE A 328 19.97 26.59 -9.62
N LEU A 329 19.89 25.59 -10.50
CA LEU A 329 20.25 25.72 -11.90
C LEU A 329 19.32 26.69 -12.64
N ASN A 330 18.02 26.62 -12.41
CA ASN A 330 17.05 27.55 -12.99
C ASN A 330 17.29 29.00 -12.53
N LYS A 331 17.67 29.21 -11.26
CA LYS A 331 18.06 30.52 -10.77
C LYS A 331 19.35 31.01 -11.46
N THR A 332 20.34 30.14 -11.64
CA THR A 332 21.58 30.47 -12.37
C THR A 332 21.28 30.86 -13.81
N LEU A 333 20.36 30.16 -14.47
CA LEU A 333 19.93 30.45 -15.83
C LEU A 333 19.28 31.86 -15.91
N ALA A 334 18.34 32.14 -15.01
CA ALA A 334 17.66 33.42 -14.93
C ALA A 334 18.65 34.60 -14.65
N ASP A 335 19.58 34.39 -13.70
CA ASP A 335 20.63 35.37 -13.41
C ASP A 335 21.54 35.65 -14.62
N SER A 336 21.67 34.66 -15.52
CA SER A 336 22.50 34.75 -16.75
C SER A 336 21.79 35.46 -17.93
N GLU A 337 20.46 35.65 -17.89
CA GLU A 337 19.69 36.35 -18.95
C GLU A 337 20.19 37.79 -19.19
N ASN A 338 20.66 38.44 -18.13
CA ASN A 338 21.17 39.80 -18.21
C ASN A 338 22.66 39.91 -18.59
N LYS A 339 23.27 38.83 -19.14
CA LYS A 339 24.70 38.82 -19.48
C LYS A 339 25.11 39.88 -20.49
N ASP A 340 24.25 40.18 -21.48
CA ASP A 340 24.55 41.12 -22.55
C ASP A 340 24.75 42.55 -22.05
N LYS A 341 24.15 42.92 -20.91
CA LYS A 341 24.42 44.19 -20.22
C LYS A 341 25.90 44.33 -19.86
N TYR A 342 26.55 43.26 -19.44
CA TYR A 342 27.99 43.28 -19.10
C TYR A 342 28.86 43.44 -20.34
N LYS A 343 28.48 42.84 -21.47
CA LYS A 343 29.16 43.06 -22.77
C LYS A 343 29.03 44.54 -23.20
N ILE A 344 27.81 45.06 -23.23
CA ILE A 344 27.50 46.46 -23.56
C ILE A 344 28.31 47.40 -22.67
N TYR A 345 28.35 47.19 -21.35
CA TYR A 345 29.14 48.03 -20.44
C TYR A 345 30.64 47.94 -20.73
N GLY A 346 31.17 46.75 -21.09
CA GLY A 346 32.55 46.58 -21.56
C GLY A 346 32.85 47.36 -22.79
N ASP A 347 31.99 47.29 -23.83
CA ASP A 347 32.13 48.01 -25.11
C ASP A 347 32.06 49.51 -24.91
N LEU A 348 31.09 50.02 -24.13
CA LEU A 348 30.92 51.45 -23.79
C LEU A 348 32.15 52.00 -23.05
N LEU A 349 32.69 51.24 -22.11
CA LEU A 349 33.92 51.64 -21.41
C LEU A 349 35.13 51.69 -22.31
N MET A 350 35.29 50.68 -23.20
CA MET A 350 36.40 50.66 -24.18
C MET A 350 36.34 51.84 -25.15
N ALA A 351 35.14 52.20 -25.64
CA ALA A 351 34.93 53.34 -26.55
C ALA A 351 35.19 54.69 -25.87
N ASN A 352 35.08 54.79 -24.55
CA ASN A 352 35.20 56.03 -23.78
C ASN A 352 36.46 56.09 -22.89
N LEU A 353 37.47 55.24 -23.11
CA LEU A 353 38.70 55.19 -22.30
C LEU A 353 39.38 56.54 -22.17
N TYR A 354 39.35 57.39 -23.23
CA TYR A 354 39.98 58.71 -23.26
C TYR A 354 39.35 59.72 -22.30
N ASN A 355 38.07 59.51 -21.90
CA ASN A 355 37.35 60.39 -20.97
C ASN A 355 37.42 59.93 -19.52
N MET A 356 38.06 58.81 -19.25
CA MET A 356 38.11 58.16 -17.92
C MET A 356 39.42 58.45 -17.20
N LYS A 357 39.32 58.62 -15.86
CA LYS A 357 40.49 58.79 -14.97
C LYS A 357 40.56 57.62 -13.96
N ASN A 358 41.78 57.32 -13.52
CA ASN A 358 41.99 56.36 -12.45
C ASN A 358 41.32 56.83 -11.15
N GLY A 359 40.76 55.88 -10.34
CA GLY A 359 40.14 56.20 -9.05
C GLY A 359 38.63 56.58 -9.10
N GLN A 360 38.01 56.60 -10.29
CA GLN A 360 36.59 56.86 -10.43
C GLN A 360 35.75 55.68 -9.94
N SER A 361 34.63 55.95 -9.26
CA SER A 361 33.67 54.94 -8.80
C SER A 361 32.55 54.68 -9.82
N SER A 362 32.34 55.57 -10.78
CA SER A 362 31.37 55.45 -11.87
C SER A 362 31.74 56.36 -13.02
N VAL A 363 31.21 56.10 -14.20
CA VAL A 363 31.29 56.93 -15.41
C VAL A 363 29.93 57.00 -16.07
N GLU A 364 29.58 58.18 -16.60
CA GLU A 364 28.39 58.37 -17.42
C GLU A 364 28.81 58.40 -18.89
N VAL A 365 28.23 57.49 -19.69
CA VAL A 365 28.55 57.35 -21.13
C VAL A 365 27.25 57.21 -21.91
N ILE A 366 27.30 57.55 -23.19
CA ILE A 366 26.15 57.42 -24.10
C ILE A 366 26.02 55.95 -24.52
N ASP A 367 24.84 55.39 -24.36
CA ASP A 367 24.51 54.03 -24.79
C ASP A 367 24.04 54.05 -26.26
N TYR A 368 24.98 53.86 -27.17
CA TYR A 368 24.72 53.84 -28.62
C TYR A 368 24.08 52.55 -29.12
N TYR A 369 23.82 51.57 -28.25
CA TYR A 369 23.05 50.38 -28.56
C TYR A 369 21.53 50.60 -28.50
N LYS A 370 21.08 51.76 -27.97
CA LYS A 370 19.67 52.13 -27.89
C LYS A 370 19.35 53.26 -28.87
N GLU A 371 18.14 53.22 -29.45
CA GLU A 371 17.71 54.20 -30.48
C GLU A 371 17.81 55.64 -30.00
N ASP A 372 17.43 55.94 -28.76
CA ASP A 372 17.47 57.32 -28.17
C ASP A 372 18.86 57.70 -27.62
N SER A 373 19.87 56.83 -27.77
CA SER A 373 21.23 57.00 -27.24
C SER A 373 21.26 57.61 -25.81
N PRO A 374 20.57 57.02 -24.84
CA PRO A 374 20.46 57.59 -23.49
C PRO A 374 21.81 57.49 -22.77
N THR A 375 22.04 58.43 -21.83
CA THR A 375 23.21 58.36 -20.94
C THR A 375 23.01 57.27 -19.92
N VAL A 376 23.99 56.35 -19.79
CA VAL A 376 23.99 55.26 -18.81
C VAL A 376 25.14 55.46 -17.81
N LYS A 377 24.85 55.28 -16.53
CA LYS A 377 25.83 55.34 -15.46
C LYS A 377 26.40 53.94 -15.21
N ILE A 378 27.68 53.73 -15.49
CA ILE A 378 28.35 52.45 -15.32
C ILE A 378 29.21 52.46 -14.04
N PRO A 379 28.96 51.57 -13.08
CA PRO A 379 29.79 51.42 -11.87
C PRO A 379 31.22 50.95 -12.18
N LEU A 380 32.21 51.56 -11.58
CA LEU A 380 33.62 51.23 -11.73
C LEU A 380 34.23 50.83 -10.40
N SER A 381 35.30 50.07 -10.47
CA SER A 381 36.14 49.77 -9.31
C SER A 381 37.29 50.80 -9.24
N PRO A 382 37.33 51.67 -8.23
CA PRO A 382 38.35 52.72 -8.14
C PRO A 382 39.79 52.20 -8.08
N GLN A 383 39.97 50.97 -7.68
CA GLN A 383 41.29 50.30 -7.59
C GLN A 383 41.82 49.80 -8.93
N LEU A 384 40.99 49.84 -9.97
CA LEU A 384 41.34 49.34 -11.31
C LEU A 384 41.46 50.50 -12.31
N SER A 385 42.39 50.37 -13.26
CA SER A 385 42.44 51.32 -14.38
C SER A 385 41.18 51.25 -15.26
N PRO A 386 40.90 52.24 -16.08
CA PRO A 386 39.76 52.23 -17.03
C PRO A 386 39.72 50.98 -17.89
N SER A 387 40.85 50.58 -18.47
CA SER A 387 40.96 49.35 -19.29
C SER A 387 40.70 48.09 -18.48
N GLN A 388 41.20 48.01 -17.23
CA GLN A 388 40.97 46.90 -16.34
C GLN A 388 39.49 46.81 -15.92
N ASN A 389 38.78 47.91 -15.75
CA ASN A 389 37.35 47.93 -15.50
C ASN A 389 36.55 47.37 -16.69
N ALA A 390 36.89 47.76 -17.93
CA ALA A 390 36.29 47.18 -19.13
C ALA A 390 36.51 45.68 -19.21
N GLN A 391 37.77 45.22 -18.97
CA GLN A 391 38.10 43.79 -18.92
C GLN A 391 37.35 43.05 -17.83
N LYS A 392 37.09 43.66 -16.67
CA LYS A 392 36.27 43.07 -15.58
C LYS A 392 34.83 42.80 -16.04
N TYR A 393 34.23 43.71 -16.83
CA TYR A 393 32.91 43.52 -17.40
C TYR A 393 32.91 42.41 -18.45
N TYR A 394 33.88 42.30 -19.33
CA TYR A 394 34.01 41.18 -20.25
C TYR A 394 34.21 39.84 -19.53
N LYS A 395 35.00 39.79 -18.43
CA LYS A 395 35.12 38.60 -17.63
C LYS A 395 33.80 38.16 -17.01
N ARG A 396 32.98 39.14 -16.55
CA ARG A 396 31.62 38.86 -16.04
C ARG A 396 30.71 38.31 -17.13
N TYR A 397 30.72 38.90 -18.33
CA TYR A 397 29.99 38.42 -19.49
C TYR A 397 30.34 36.97 -19.82
N ASN A 398 31.64 36.67 -19.98
CA ASN A 398 32.09 35.34 -20.32
C ASN A 398 31.74 34.31 -19.22
N LYS A 399 31.85 34.69 -17.94
CA LYS A 399 31.45 33.86 -16.84
C LYS A 399 29.93 33.54 -16.87
N ALA A 400 29.09 34.55 -17.12
CA ALA A 400 27.63 34.37 -17.21
C ALA A 400 27.25 33.51 -18.42
N LYS A 401 27.87 33.76 -19.59
CA LYS A 401 27.67 32.97 -20.82
C LYS A 401 28.00 31.49 -20.63
N ASN A 402 29.16 31.20 -20.01
CA ASN A 402 29.55 29.82 -19.73
C ASN A 402 28.64 29.17 -18.68
N ALA A 403 28.21 29.92 -17.65
CA ALA A 403 27.27 29.45 -16.65
C ALA A 403 25.89 29.10 -17.25
N GLU A 404 25.40 29.90 -18.20
CA GLU A 404 24.15 29.63 -18.93
C GLU A 404 24.21 28.31 -19.71
N ILE A 405 25.27 28.11 -20.51
CA ILE A 405 25.46 26.89 -21.33
C ILE A 405 25.54 25.67 -20.43
N GLU A 406 26.33 25.75 -19.36
CA GLU A 406 26.49 24.62 -18.44
C GLU A 406 25.22 24.35 -17.63
N ALA A 407 24.52 25.42 -17.17
CA ALA A 407 23.23 25.27 -16.47
C ALA A 407 22.17 24.63 -17.37
N ALA A 408 22.05 25.06 -18.64
CA ALA A 408 21.08 24.47 -19.58
C ALA A 408 21.32 22.96 -19.76
N LYS A 409 22.58 22.56 -19.97
CA LYS A 409 22.95 21.14 -20.08
C LYS A 409 22.65 20.36 -18.79
N GLN A 410 22.98 20.93 -17.63
CA GLN A 410 22.72 20.27 -16.35
C GLN A 410 21.23 20.21 -15.98
N ILE A 411 20.41 21.17 -16.42
CA ILE A 411 18.96 21.14 -16.26
C ILE A 411 18.37 19.96 -17.02
N GLU A 412 18.79 19.75 -18.27
CA GLU A 412 18.34 18.60 -19.07
C GLU A 412 18.68 17.27 -18.40
N ASN A 413 19.94 17.09 -17.96
CA ASN A 413 20.35 15.90 -17.24
C ASN A 413 19.57 15.68 -15.94
N ALA A 414 19.34 16.77 -15.16
CA ALA A 414 18.61 16.68 -13.90
C ALA A 414 17.12 16.38 -14.10
N LYS A 415 16.49 16.85 -15.19
CA LYS A 415 15.12 16.46 -15.56
C LYS A 415 15.05 14.98 -15.89
N ASN A 416 15.99 14.46 -16.68
CA ASN A 416 16.06 13.04 -17.02
C ASN A 416 16.29 12.17 -15.77
N ASP A 417 17.17 12.60 -14.85
CA ASP A 417 17.37 11.90 -13.57
C ASP A 417 16.08 11.88 -12.72
N LEU A 418 15.35 13.00 -12.67
CA LEU A 418 14.09 13.11 -11.91
C LEU A 418 13.02 12.18 -12.47
N GLU A 419 12.82 12.21 -13.79
CA GLU A 419 11.87 11.33 -14.48
C GLU A 419 12.18 9.86 -14.24
N TYR A 420 13.45 9.45 -14.34
CA TYR A 420 13.89 8.08 -14.03
C TYR A 420 13.60 7.69 -12.58
N LEU A 421 13.93 8.55 -11.61
CA LEU A 421 13.72 8.26 -10.19
C LEU A 421 12.23 8.14 -9.86
N GLU A 422 11.39 9.00 -10.44
CA GLU A 422 9.94 8.97 -10.25
C GLU A 422 9.28 7.77 -10.92
N SER A 423 9.74 7.36 -12.12
CA SER A 423 9.26 6.14 -12.78
C SER A 423 9.66 4.88 -11.99
N THR A 424 10.87 4.87 -11.42
CA THR A 424 11.33 3.76 -10.56
C THR A 424 10.51 3.67 -9.27
N LEU A 425 10.15 4.82 -8.68
CA LEU A 425 9.27 4.86 -7.51
C LEU A 425 7.89 4.29 -7.84
N ALA A 426 7.30 4.66 -8.99
CA ALA A 426 6.04 4.09 -9.46
C ALA A 426 6.13 2.57 -9.68
N ALA A 427 7.25 2.07 -10.23
CA ALA A 427 7.47 0.64 -10.40
C ALA A 427 7.55 -0.12 -9.06
N ILE A 428 8.06 0.49 -7.98
CA ILE A 428 8.04 -0.10 -6.63
C ILE A 428 6.61 -0.18 -6.10
N GLU A 429 5.80 0.86 -6.28
CA GLU A 429 4.41 0.91 -5.81
C GLU A 429 3.51 -0.14 -6.48
N THR A 430 3.82 -0.51 -7.73
CA THR A 430 3.11 -1.55 -8.49
C THR A 430 3.75 -2.93 -8.39
N SER A 431 4.82 -3.12 -7.61
CA SER A 431 5.51 -4.41 -7.45
C SER A 431 4.75 -5.36 -6.53
N ASP A 432 4.41 -6.56 -7.03
CA ASP A 432 3.67 -7.58 -6.29
C ASP A 432 4.57 -8.67 -5.70
N THR A 433 5.80 -8.83 -6.19
CA THR A 433 6.70 -9.91 -5.78
C THR A 433 8.07 -9.42 -5.30
N GLU A 434 8.69 -10.21 -4.41
CA GLU A 434 10.08 -9.94 -3.99
C GLU A 434 11.07 -10.01 -5.15
N SER A 435 10.78 -10.81 -6.17
CA SER A 435 11.58 -10.90 -7.39
C SER A 435 11.57 -9.56 -8.14
N ASP A 436 10.44 -8.87 -8.20
CA ASP A 436 10.30 -7.57 -8.86
C ASP A 436 11.11 -6.49 -8.11
N LEU A 437 11.03 -6.44 -6.77
CA LEU A 437 11.86 -5.54 -5.95
C LEU A 437 13.36 -5.81 -6.12
N ASN A 438 13.77 -7.09 -6.22
CA ASN A 438 15.15 -7.44 -6.44
C ASN A 438 15.65 -7.02 -7.84
N ALA A 439 14.78 -7.09 -8.86
CA ALA A 439 15.10 -6.58 -10.20
C ALA A 439 15.29 -5.05 -10.17
N ILE A 440 14.43 -4.31 -9.48
CA ILE A 440 14.58 -2.85 -9.29
C ILE A 440 15.86 -2.52 -8.50
N ARG A 441 16.19 -3.29 -7.46
CA ARG A 441 17.48 -3.13 -6.74
C ARG A 441 18.69 -3.29 -7.67
N ALA A 442 18.66 -4.31 -8.52
CA ALA A 442 19.73 -4.56 -9.50
C ALA A 442 19.85 -3.41 -10.51
N GLU A 443 18.73 -2.87 -10.98
CA GLU A 443 18.67 -1.69 -11.85
C GLU A 443 19.28 -0.45 -11.16
N LEU A 444 18.89 -0.14 -9.92
CA LEU A 444 19.44 0.99 -9.15
C LEU A 444 20.93 0.84 -8.84
N ILE A 445 21.44 -0.40 -8.70
CA ILE A 445 22.89 -0.67 -8.59
C ILE A 445 23.61 -0.39 -9.91
N ALA A 446 23.03 -0.82 -11.03
CA ALA A 446 23.60 -0.59 -12.37
C ALA A 446 23.66 0.90 -12.71
N GLU A 447 22.65 1.67 -12.33
CA GLU A 447 22.55 3.12 -12.51
C GLU A 447 23.31 3.94 -11.44
N GLY A 448 23.98 3.29 -10.47
CA GLY A 448 24.84 3.94 -9.49
C GLY A 448 24.13 4.61 -8.30
N TYR A 449 22.84 4.39 -8.11
CA TYR A 449 22.07 4.91 -6.96
C TYR A 449 22.23 4.05 -5.70
N LEU A 450 22.61 2.77 -5.85
CA LEU A 450 22.90 1.84 -4.76
C LEU A 450 24.34 1.31 -4.82
N ASN A 451 24.99 1.19 -3.67
CA ASN A 451 26.32 0.61 -3.57
C ASN A 451 26.26 -0.93 -3.69
N ARG A 452 27.24 -1.53 -4.40
CA ARG A 452 27.40 -2.99 -4.62
C ARG A 452 27.57 -3.86 -3.36
N LYS A 453 27.51 -3.32 -2.13
CA LYS A 453 27.67 -4.10 -0.89
C LYS A 453 26.57 -5.13 -0.63
N PHE A 454 25.52 -5.16 -1.43
CA PHE A 454 24.51 -6.20 -1.42
C PHE A 454 24.97 -7.33 -2.35
N ASN A 455 25.60 -8.34 -1.78
CA ASN A 455 25.89 -9.60 -2.45
C ASN A 455 24.64 -10.49 -2.32
N PRO A 456 23.74 -10.56 -3.28
CA PRO A 456 22.75 -11.62 -3.27
C PRO A 456 23.55 -12.91 -3.44
N LYS A 457 23.62 -13.75 -2.41
CA LYS A 457 24.03 -15.14 -2.58
C LYS A 457 23.33 -15.60 -3.86
N LYS A 458 24.10 -16.20 -4.79
CA LYS A 458 23.61 -16.82 -6.03
C LYS A 458 22.54 -17.88 -5.73
N GLN A 459 21.37 -17.47 -5.28
CA GLN A 459 20.16 -18.24 -5.52
C GLN A 459 19.86 -18.03 -7.01
N LYS A 460 19.71 -19.13 -7.75
CA LYS A 460 19.05 -19.12 -9.05
C LYS A 460 17.61 -18.66 -8.80
N GLN A 461 17.41 -17.35 -8.65
CA GLN A 461 16.08 -16.75 -8.64
C GLN A 461 15.62 -16.76 -10.09
N ASN A 462 14.41 -17.29 -10.29
CA ASN A 462 13.74 -17.09 -11.57
C ASN A 462 13.70 -15.58 -11.82
N ALA A 463 14.32 -15.14 -12.92
CA ALA A 463 14.32 -13.74 -13.29
C ALA A 463 12.86 -13.26 -13.42
N SER A 464 12.56 -12.09 -12.88
CA SER A 464 11.24 -11.46 -13.04
C SER A 464 10.96 -11.31 -14.55
N LYS A 465 9.79 -11.80 -14.98
CA LYS A 465 9.33 -11.70 -16.37
C LYS A 465 8.29 -10.59 -16.50
N PRO A 466 8.17 -9.93 -17.66
CA PRO A 466 7.04 -9.04 -17.93
C PRO A 466 5.71 -9.75 -17.67
N MET A 467 4.69 -8.99 -17.31
CA MET A 467 3.34 -9.52 -17.18
C MET A 467 2.81 -9.87 -18.56
N HIS A 468 2.02 -10.92 -18.64
CA HIS A 468 1.38 -11.40 -19.87
C HIS A 468 -0.13 -11.51 -19.64
N PHE A 469 -0.90 -10.91 -20.51
CA PHE A 469 -2.35 -10.92 -20.51
C PHE A 469 -2.83 -11.32 -21.91
N VAL A 470 -4.05 -11.81 -22.00
CA VAL A 470 -4.71 -12.09 -23.27
C VAL A 470 -5.96 -11.21 -23.34
N SER A 471 -6.11 -10.46 -24.44
CA SER A 471 -7.29 -9.62 -24.65
C SER A 471 -8.55 -10.47 -24.88
N SER A 472 -9.73 -9.85 -24.75
CA SER A 472 -11.00 -10.51 -25.06
C SER A 472 -11.10 -11.00 -26.52
N ASP A 473 -10.31 -10.42 -27.43
CA ASP A 473 -10.20 -10.82 -28.84
C ASP A 473 -9.07 -11.83 -29.11
N GLY A 474 -8.35 -12.31 -28.06
CA GLY A 474 -7.31 -13.32 -28.15
C GLY A 474 -5.91 -12.80 -28.51
N PHE A 475 -5.64 -11.50 -28.39
CA PHE A 475 -4.31 -10.92 -28.62
C PHE A 475 -3.46 -10.95 -27.34
N ASP A 476 -2.17 -11.27 -27.50
CA ASP A 476 -1.20 -11.24 -26.42
C ASP A 476 -0.81 -9.79 -26.07
N ILE A 477 -0.94 -9.42 -24.80
CA ILE A 477 -0.55 -8.12 -24.27
C ILE A 477 0.54 -8.32 -23.19
N TYR A 478 1.66 -7.61 -23.32
CA TYR A 478 2.78 -7.66 -22.38
C TYR A 478 2.97 -6.32 -21.69
N VAL A 479 3.18 -6.34 -20.37
CA VAL A 479 3.37 -5.13 -19.55
C VAL A 479 4.68 -5.24 -18.77
N GLY A 480 5.51 -4.22 -18.83
CA GLY A 480 6.79 -4.17 -18.10
C GLY A 480 6.59 -3.82 -16.62
N LYS A 481 7.31 -4.50 -15.74
CA LYS A 481 7.26 -4.32 -14.28
C LYS A 481 8.26 -3.29 -13.73
N ASN A 482 9.25 -2.92 -14.53
CA ASN A 482 10.30 -1.96 -14.19
C ASN A 482 10.91 -1.38 -15.48
N ASN A 483 11.77 -0.37 -15.35
CA ASN A 483 12.36 0.34 -16.48
C ASN A 483 13.24 -0.56 -17.37
N THR A 484 13.96 -1.51 -16.79
CA THR A 484 14.76 -2.49 -17.54
C THR A 484 13.87 -3.41 -18.39
N GLN A 485 12.70 -3.83 -17.86
CA GLN A 485 11.73 -4.61 -18.64
C GLN A 485 10.99 -3.77 -19.68
N ASN A 486 10.72 -2.50 -19.39
CA ASN A 486 10.18 -1.55 -20.36
C ASN A 486 11.12 -1.44 -21.59
N ASP A 487 12.44 -1.28 -21.34
CA ASP A 487 13.44 -1.30 -22.40
C ASP A 487 13.48 -2.64 -23.16
N TYR A 488 13.46 -3.74 -22.43
CA TYR A 488 13.47 -5.08 -23.06
C TYR A 488 12.26 -5.27 -23.98
N LEU A 489 11.05 -4.95 -23.50
CA LEU A 489 9.82 -5.07 -24.28
C LEU A 489 9.85 -4.21 -25.54
N THR A 490 10.28 -2.95 -25.41
CA THR A 490 10.24 -1.97 -26.50
C THR A 490 11.36 -2.19 -27.54
N LEU A 491 12.58 -2.51 -27.06
CA LEU A 491 13.77 -2.48 -27.94
C LEU A 491 14.23 -3.86 -28.41
N LYS A 492 13.82 -4.96 -27.75
CA LYS A 492 14.31 -6.31 -28.05
C LYS A 492 13.20 -7.33 -28.31
N PHE A 493 12.07 -7.21 -27.61
CA PHE A 493 10.98 -8.19 -27.67
C PHE A 493 9.97 -7.88 -28.76
N ALA A 494 9.57 -6.61 -28.88
CA ALA A 494 8.56 -6.19 -29.83
C ALA A 494 9.07 -6.13 -31.27
N ASN A 495 8.21 -6.48 -32.24
CA ASN A 495 8.45 -6.30 -33.66
C ASN A 495 8.08 -4.87 -34.10
N SER A 496 8.60 -4.41 -35.22
CA SER A 496 8.35 -3.05 -35.73
C SER A 496 6.89 -2.70 -35.97
N SER A 497 6.04 -3.70 -36.22
CA SER A 497 4.59 -3.58 -36.45
C SER A 497 3.77 -3.60 -35.16
N ASP A 498 4.29 -4.15 -34.06
CA ASP A 498 3.57 -4.27 -32.79
C ASP A 498 3.14 -2.89 -32.26
N LEU A 499 2.06 -2.84 -31.47
CA LEU A 499 1.57 -1.61 -30.89
C LEU A 499 2.15 -1.41 -29.49
N TRP A 500 2.68 -0.23 -29.26
CA TRP A 500 3.23 0.23 -27.99
C TRP A 500 2.30 1.26 -27.34
N PHE A 501 2.12 1.18 -26.03
CA PHE A 501 1.27 2.05 -25.22
C PHE A 501 2.03 2.58 -24.03
N HIS A 502 1.76 3.84 -23.67
CA HIS A 502 2.23 4.46 -22.44
C HIS A 502 1.31 5.60 -22.01
N THR A 503 1.18 5.82 -20.71
CA THR A 503 0.38 6.93 -20.16
C THR A 503 1.03 8.28 -20.48
N LYS A 504 0.27 9.23 -21.03
CA LYS A 504 0.76 10.54 -21.45
C LYS A 504 1.11 11.42 -20.26
N ASN A 505 2.37 11.86 -20.17
CA ASN A 505 2.88 12.70 -19.07
C ASN A 505 2.67 12.13 -17.66
N ILE A 506 2.49 10.82 -17.54
CA ILE A 506 2.32 10.10 -16.28
C ILE A 506 3.31 8.92 -16.29
N HIS A 507 4.03 8.71 -15.17
CA HIS A 507 4.96 7.58 -15.06
C HIS A 507 4.19 6.26 -15.01
N GLY A 508 4.61 5.30 -15.83
CA GLY A 508 3.94 4.01 -15.97
C GLY A 508 4.76 2.97 -16.72
N SER A 509 4.13 1.84 -16.99
CA SER A 509 4.72 0.71 -17.70
C SER A 509 4.58 0.86 -19.21
N HIS A 510 5.55 0.34 -19.97
CA HIS A 510 5.36 0.09 -21.39
C HIS A 510 4.48 -1.13 -21.57
N THR A 511 3.43 -0.99 -22.35
CA THR A 511 2.51 -2.07 -22.71
C THR A 511 2.62 -2.35 -24.19
N ILE A 512 2.70 -3.63 -24.59
CA ILE A 512 2.90 -4.06 -25.97
C ILE A 512 1.78 -5.03 -26.35
N ILE A 513 1.06 -4.76 -27.46
CA ILE A 513 0.24 -5.77 -28.14
C ILE A 513 1.12 -6.45 -29.17
N LYS A 514 1.26 -7.79 -29.04
CA LYS A 514 1.94 -8.61 -30.06
C LYS A 514 1.02 -8.85 -31.25
N LEU A 515 1.44 -8.38 -32.41
CA LEU A 515 0.78 -8.66 -33.67
C LEU A 515 1.36 -9.93 -34.28
N GLY A 516 0.53 -10.92 -34.53
CA GLY A 516 0.87 -12.09 -35.31
C GLY A 516 0.90 -11.79 -36.81
N LEU A 517 0.31 -12.67 -37.58
CA LEU A 517 0.10 -12.48 -39.04
C LEU A 517 -1.07 -11.52 -39.35
N ASP A 518 -1.97 -11.32 -38.39
CA ASP A 518 -3.12 -10.42 -38.49
C ASP A 518 -2.69 -8.96 -38.31
N LYS A 519 -3.14 -8.08 -39.18
CA LYS A 519 -2.68 -6.70 -39.27
C LYS A 519 -3.61 -5.69 -38.60
N ASP A 520 -4.85 -6.05 -38.33
CA ASP A 520 -5.86 -5.15 -37.78
C ASP A 520 -6.19 -5.53 -36.34
N VAL A 521 -5.89 -4.62 -35.41
CA VAL A 521 -6.20 -4.79 -33.98
C VAL A 521 -7.59 -4.23 -33.70
N PRO A 522 -8.50 -5.02 -33.10
CA PRO A 522 -9.83 -4.55 -32.71
C PRO A 522 -9.74 -3.38 -31.72
N LYS A 523 -10.72 -2.47 -31.78
CA LYS A 523 -10.79 -1.33 -30.85
C LYS A 523 -10.92 -1.79 -29.39
N THR A 524 -11.57 -2.90 -29.13
CA THR A 524 -11.67 -3.55 -27.82
C THR A 524 -10.29 -3.88 -27.27
N THR A 525 -9.45 -4.58 -28.02
CA THR A 525 -8.07 -4.91 -27.64
C THR A 525 -7.20 -3.67 -27.41
N ILE A 526 -7.35 -2.61 -28.24
CA ILE A 526 -6.66 -1.33 -28.05
C ILE A 526 -7.08 -0.68 -26.73
N THR A 527 -8.38 -0.70 -26.42
CA THR A 527 -8.91 -0.16 -25.16
C THR A 527 -8.40 -0.95 -23.96
N GLU A 528 -8.43 -2.27 -24.00
CA GLU A 528 -7.94 -3.16 -22.94
C GLU A 528 -6.44 -2.95 -22.68
N ALA A 529 -5.61 -2.83 -23.72
CA ALA A 529 -4.19 -2.54 -23.56
C ALA A 529 -3.93 -1.15 -22.98
N ALA A 530 -4.73 -0.15 -23.36
CA ALA A 530 -4.66 1.19 -22.77
C ALA A 530 -5.13 1.19 -21.32
N GLU A 531 -6.18 0.47 -20.96
CA GLU A 531 -6.65 0.28 -19.58
C GLU A 531 -5.56 -0.36 -18.71
N LEU A 532 -4.86 -1.38 -19.21
CA LEU A 532 -3.70 -1.99 -18.55
C LEU A 532 -2.55 -1.00 -18.39
N ALA A 533 -2.20 -0.24 -19.42
CA ALA A 533 -1.14 0.78 -19.31
C ALA A 533 -1.48 1.83 -18.26
N ALA A 534 -2.74 2.25 -18.16
CA ALA A 534 -3.23 3.16 -17.14
C ALA A 534 -3.23 2.52 -15.74
N TYR A 535 -3.60 1.24 -15.62
CA TYR A 535 -3.63 0.51 -14.37
C TYR A 535 -2.22 0.33 -13.76
N TYR A 536 -1.21 0.07 -14.60
CA TYR A 536 0.19 -0.05 -14.19
C TYR A 536 0.95 1.30 -14.30
N SER A 537 0.29 2.39 -13.91
CA SER A 537 0.84 3.74 -13.87
C SER A 537 0.48 4.47 -12.56
N LYS A 538 1.07 5.64 -12.34
CA LYS A 538 0.65 6.56 -11.25
C LYS A 538 -0.79 7.07 -11.42
N GLY A 539 -1.41 6.90 -12.58
CA GLY A 539 -2.80 7.25 -12.84
C GLY A 539 -3.81 6.19 -12.43
N ARG A 540 -3.40 5.10 -11.75
CA ARG A 540 -4.23 3.94 -11.41
C ARG A 540 -5.55 4.28 -10.71
N ASP A 541 -5.54 5.27 -9.82
CA ASP A 541 -6.72 5.67 -9.02
C ASP A 541 -7.48 6.86 -9.65
N SER A 542 -7.14 7.24 -10.87
CA SER A 542 -7.77 8.34 -11.60
C SER A 542 -8.78 7.82 -12.62
N SER A 543 -9.82 8.59 -12.90
CA SER A 543 -10.69 8.38 -14.05
C SER A 543 -10.14 9.13 -15.27
N GLN A 544 -10.38 8.64 -16.50
CA GLN A 544 -10.00 9.34 -17.74
C GLN A 544 -8.48 9.58 -17.90
N VAL A 545 -7.69 8.52 -17.73
CA VAL A 545 -6.22 8.59 -17.91
C VAL A 545 -5.90 8.64 -19.41
N PRO A 546 -5.13 9.65 -19.89
CA PRO A 546 -4.68 9.69 -21.28
C PRO A 546 -3.57 8.67 -21.52
N VAL A 547 -3.73 7.83 -22.52
CA VAL A 547 -2.75 6.83 -22.96
C VAL A 547 -2.42 7.07 -24.43
N ASP A 548 -1.14 7.29 -24.71
CA ASP A 548 -0.62 7.39 -26.06
C ASP A 548 -0.27 6.00 -26.58
N PHE A 549 -0.58 5.73 -27.85
CA PHE A 549 -0.19 4.50 -28.51
C PHE A 549 0.29 4.73 -29.95
N THR A 550 1.28 3.93 -30.35
CA THR A 550 1.86 3.99 -31.69
C THR A 550 2.50 2.66 -32.06
N GLN A 551 2.92 2.50 -33.31
CA GLN A 551 3.71 1.34 -33.70
C GLN A 551 5.14 1.43 -33.17
N ILE A 552 5.74 0.30 -32.80
CA ILE A 552 7.11 0.23 -32.27
C ILE A 552 8.16 0.91 -33.19
N LYS A 553 7.97 0.87 -34.50
CA LYS A 553 8.90 1.57 -35.43
C LYS A 553 9.04 3.08 -35.18
N ASN A 554 8.04 3.69 -34.52
CA ASN A 554 8.00 5.10 -34.19
C ASN A 554 8.59 5.41 -32.79
N VAL A 555 8.99 4.37 -32.04
CA VAL A 555 9.54 4.50 -30.68
C VAL A 555 11.04 4.33 -30.72
N LYS A 556 11.79 5.29 -30.18
CA LYS A 556 13.26 5.31 -30.21
C LYS A 556 13.80 5.61 -28.82
N LYS A 557 14.94 5.00 -28.48
CA LYS A 557 15.69 5.35 -27.28
C LYS A 557 16.82 6.31 -27.65
N PRO A 558 16.87 7.53 -27.07
CA PRO A 558 17.98 8.44 -27.23
C PRO A 558 19.30 7.84 -26.70
N ASN A 559 20.42 8.18 -27.33
CA ASN A 559 21.72 7.75 -26.85
C ASN A 559 22.00 8.28 -25.44
N GLY A 560 22.39 7.37 -24.53
CA GLY A 560 22.65 7.72 -23.13
C GLY A 560 21.42 7.94 -22.27
N ALA A 561 20.19 7.72 -22.78
CA ALA A 561 18.98 7.79 -21.99
C ALA A 561 18.93 6.68 -20.93
N LYS A 562 18.37 7.01 -19.76
CA LYS A 562 18.14 6.09 -18.66
C LYS A 562 17.20 4.94 -19.06
N PRO A 563 17.21 3.79 -18.35
CA PRO A 563 16.25 2.71 -18.58
C PRO A 563 14.81 3.20 -18.54
N GLY A 564 13.96 2.70 -19.45
CA GLY A 564 12.56 3.07 -19.58
C GLY A 564 12.27 4.37 -20.31
N MET A 565 13.29 5.19 -20.61
CA MET A 565 13.10 6.47 -21.30
C MET A 565 13.16 6.28 -22.82
N VAL A 566 12.09 6.70 -23.49
CA VAL A 566 11.94 6.66 -24.95
C VAL A 566 11.33 7.96 -25.47
N ILE A 567 11.56 8.24 -26.76
CA ILE A 567 10.85 9.25 -27.53
C ILE A 567 10.03 8.57 -28.61
N TYR A 568 8.87 9.09 -28.93
CA TYR A 568 7.98 8.51 -29.92
C TYR A 568 7.25 9.60 -30.72
N ASP A 569 6.95 9.26 -31.96
CA ASP A 569 6.24 10.13 -32.91
C ASP A 569 5.01 9.41 -33.48
N TYR A 570 4.15 10.13 -34.21
CA TYR A 570 2.99 9.57 -34.92
C TYR A 570 2.08 8.72 -34.03
N TYR A 571 1.74 9.24 -32.84
CA TYR A 571 0.91 8.56 -31.86
C TYR A 571 -0.55 9.03 -31.90
N ASN A 572 -1.45 8.18 -31.39
CA ASN A 572 -2.81 8.52 -31.05
C ASN A 572 -2.97 8.50 -29.53
N THR A 573 -3.91 9.31 -29.01
CA THR A 573 -4.22 9.36 -27.58
C THR A 573 -5.64 8.84 -27.36
N ILE A 574 -5.80 7.92 -26.40
CA ILE A 574 -7.10 7.42 -25.93
C ILE A 574 -7.23 7.71 -24.44
N TYR A 575 -8.44 8.05 -23.98
CA TYR A 575 -8.76 8.27 -22.56
C TYR A 575 -9.48 7.06 -22.02
N VAL A 576 -8.93 6.45 -20.97
CA VAL A 576 -9.46 5.23 -20.38
C VAL A 576 -9.56 5.32 -18.86
N THR A 577 -10.44 4.52 -18.27
CA THR A 577 -10.45 4.26 -16.84
C THR A 577 -9.55 3.04 -16.57
N PRO A 578 -8.56 3.15 -15.65
CA PRO A 578 -7.66 2.06 -15.33
C PRO A 578 -8.40 0.79 -14.92
N LYS A 579 -8.09 -0.33 -15.55
CA LYS A 579 -8.70 -1.62 -15.26
C LYS A 579 -7.69 -2.74 -15.45
N GLU A 580 -7.72 -3.71 -14.54
CA GLU A 580 -6.93 -4.93 -14.67
C GLU A 580 -7.71 -5.99 -15.47
N LEU A 581 -7.07 -6.60 -16.46
CA LEU A 581 -7.62 -7.79 -17.12
C LEU A 581 -7.41 -8.99 -16.18
N LYS A 582 -8.49 -9.71 -15.86
CA LYS A 582 -8.40 -10.97 -15.13
C LYS A 582 -7.79 -12.01 -16.09
N ASN A 583 -6.64 -12.57 -15.71
CA ASN A 583 -6.16 -13.82 -16.34
C ASN A 583 -7.15 -14.92 -15.95
N GLU A 584 -7.85 -15.49 -16.92
CA GLU A 584 -8.60 -16.73 -16.71
C GLU A 584 -7.70 -17.93 -16.41
#